data_4b039e92720a4bbb320d948c9902f82b
#
_entry.id   4b039e92720a4bbb320d948c9902f82b
#
_cell.length_a   1.000
_cell.length_b   1.000
_cell.length_c   1.000
_cell.angle_alpha   90.00
_cell.angle_beta   90.00
_cell.angle_gamma   90.00
#
_symmetry.space_group_name_H-M   'P 1'
#
loop_
_entity.id
_entity.type
_entity.pdbx_description
1 polymer ?
#
loop_
_entity_poly.entity_id
_entity_poly.type
_entity_poly.pdbx_seq_one_letter_code
_entity_poly.pdbx_strand_id
1 'polypeptide(L)'
;MKKLFVSICFIFTSVLASLFIANSVGAAEPNLDVNTPAIIAIKASMTARHTQLLPHYSSGAVGLTKDGFIAVKDATAVPLKDRGGINNLVSAENADRSKLYKEIAAGNGHSEWQNDIQNTFAGRWIDKAQAGWFYQSGGAWVKK
;
A
#
# COMPACT_ATOMS: atom_id res chain seq x y z
N MET A 1 -62.05 -58.74 28.66
CA MET A 1 -60.83 -58.65 27.83
C MET A 1 -61.02 -57.55 26.78
N LYS A 2 -60.57 -56.35 27.05
CA LYS A 2 -60.66 -55.22 26.11
C LYS A 2 -59.25 -54.82 25.76
N LYS A 3 -58.88 -55.05 24.50
CA LYS A 3 -57.56 -54.65 23.97
C LYS A 3 -57.61 -53.15 23.64
N LEU A 4 -56.76 -52.39 24.30
CA LEU A 4 -56.57 -50.95 24.06
C LEU A 4 -55.58 -50.79 22.91
N PHE A 5 -56.01 -50.26 21.78
CA PHE A 5 -55.13 -49.84 20.69
C PHE A 5 -54.66 -48.44 20.98
N VAL A 6 -53.36 -48.31 21.28
CA VAL A 6 -52.69 -47.02 21.35
C VAL A 6 -52.18 -46.68 19.96
N SER A 7 -52.79 -45.68 19.34
CA SER A 7 -52.33 -45.14 18.06
C SER A 7 -51.22 -44.15 18.32
N ILE A 8 -49.99 -44.51 17.90
CA ILE A 8 -48.84 -43.63 17.99
C ILE A 8 -48.82 -42.78 16.72
N CYS A 9 -49.18 -41.50 16.86
CA CYS A 9 -48.95 -40.50 15.82
C CYS A 9 -47.46 -40.14 15.76
N PHE A 10 -46.78 -40.56 14.71
CA PHE A 10 -45.44 -40.09 14.39
C PHE A 10 -45.55 -38.70 13.75
N ILE A 11 -45.19 -37.66 14.50
CA ILE A 11 -45.02 -36.34 13.97
C ILE A 11 -43.62 -36.26 13.33
N PHE A 12 -43.58 -36.27 11.99
CA PHE A 12 -42.37 -36.01 11.21
C PHE A 12 -42.10 -34.52 11.22
N THR A 13 -41.26 -34.02 12.12
CA THR A 13 -40.73 -32.65 12.06
C THR A 13 -39.59 -32.62 11.06
N SER A 14 -39.88 -32.14 9.85
CA SER A 14 -38.89 -31.82 8.84
C SER A 14 -38.06 -30.60 9.30
N VAL A 15 -36.86 -30.82 9.81
CA VAL A 15 -35.89 -29.78 10.04
C VAL A 15 -35.29 -29.43 8.69
N LEU A 16 -35.77 -28.31 8.11
CA LEU A 16 -35.21 -27.73 6.93
C LEU A 16 -33.90 -27.02 7.32
N ALA A 17 -32.79 -27.74 7.24
CA ALA A 17 -31.46 -27.17 7.40
C ALA A 17 -31.17 -26.28 6.20
N SER A 18 -31.43 -24.97 6.35
CA SER A 18 -30.98 -23.95 5.39
C SER A 18 -29.45 -23.90 5.43
N LEU A 19 -28.80 -24.52 4.43
CA LEU A 19 -27.37 -24.29 4.18
C LEU A 19 -27.21 -22.83 3.73
N PHE A 20 -26.83 -21.97 4.64
CA PHE A 20 -26.22 -20.68 4.27
C PHE A 20 -24.85 -20.99 3.66
N ILE A 21 -24.80 -21.07 2.34
CA ILE A 21 -23.54 -20.98 1.60
C ILE A 21 -23.09 -19.52 1.77
N ALA A 22 -22.23 -19.26 2.74
CA ALA A 22 -21.48 -18.02 2.80
C ALA A 22 -20.58 -18.00 1.56
N ASN A 23 -21.05 -17.37 0.50
CA ASN A 23 -20.15 -16.95 -0.57
C ASN A 23 -19.15 -15.98 0.06
N SER A 24 -17.95 -16.47 0.35
CA SER A 24 -16.79 -15.62 0.60
C SER A 24 -16.54 -14.88 -0.72
N VAL A 25 -17.15 -13.73 -0.89
CA VAL A 25 -16.68 -12.76 -1.87
C VAL A 25 -15.28 -12.41 -1.41
N GLY A 26 -14.28 -13.00 -2.03
CA GLY A 26 -12.88 -12.63 -1.80
C GLY A 26 -12.79 -11.13 -1.95
N ALA A 27 -12.25 -10.42 -0.94
CA ALA A 27 -12.03 -8.99 -1.04
C ALA A 27 -11.22 -8.74 -2.32
N ALA A 28 -11.74 -7.87 -3.20
CA ALA A 28 -11.06 -7.54 -4.44
C ALA A 28 -9.73 -6.86 -4.07
N GLU A 29 -8.61 -7.37 -4.61
CA GLU A 29 -7.30 -6.78 -4.37
C GLU A 29 -7.06 -5.64 -5.38
N PRO A 30 -6.40 -4.54 -4.96
CA PRO A 30 -6.08 -3.44 -5.86
C PRO A 30 -5.17 -3.89 -7.00
N ASN A 31 -5.54 -3.57 -8.24
CA ASN A 31 -4.63 -3.67 -9.38
C ASN A 31 -3.64 -2.49 -9.32
N LEU A 32 -2.40 -2.76 -8.97
CA LEU A 32 -1.35 -1.74 -8.85
C LEU A 32 -0.71 -1.36 -10.21
N ASP A 33 -1.03 -2.09 -11.27
CA ASP A 33 -0.50 -1.89 -12.61
C ASP A 33 -1.44 -1.08 -13.52
N VAL A 34 -2.42 -0.39 -12.93
CA VAL A 34 -3.28 0.55 -13.66
C VAL A 34 -2.42 1.64 -14.32
N ASN A 35 -2.69 1.90 -15.59
CA ASN A 35 -1.96 2.87 -16.39
C ASN A 35 -2.91 3.86 -17.05
N THR A 36 -3.38 4.85 -16.31
CA THR A 36 -4.06 6.01 -16.87
C THR A 36 -3.04 7.04 -17.40
N PRO A 37 -3.42 7.97 -18.28
CA PRO A 37 -2.54 9.06 -18.70
C PRO A 37 -1.96 9.87 -17.52
N ALA A 38 -2.75 10.07 -16.45
CA ALA A 38 -2.30 10.76 -15.24
C ALA A 38 -1.21 9.94 -14.52
N ILE A 39 -1.40 8.62 -14.36
CA ILE A 39 -0.41 7.73 -13.73
C ILE A 39 0.88 7.68 -14.56
N ILE A 40 0.79 7.62 -15.87
CA ILE A 40 1.95 7.63 -16.77
C ILE A 40 2.75 8.93 -16.59
N ALA A 41 2.08 10.08 -16.56
CA ALA A 41 2.74 11.36 -16.33
C ALA A 41 3.42 11.46 -14.97
N ILE A 42 2.77 10.98 -13.90
CA ILE A 42 3.34 10.95 -12.56
C ILE A 42 4.59 10.05 -12.53
N LYS A 43 4.52 8.85 -13.08
CA LYS A 43 5.66 7.92 -13.15
C LYS A 43 6.83 8.51 -13.93
N ALA A 44 6.57 9.23 -15.03
CA ALA A 44 7.61 9.92 -15.80
C ALA A 44 8.30 11.03 -14.99
N SER A 45 7.54 11.83 -14.26
CA SER A 45 8.06 12.86 -13.34
C SER A 45 8.93 12.25 -12.24
N MET A 46 8.47 11.17 -11.60
CA MET A 46 9.22 10.46 -10.57
C MET A 46 10.52 9.85 -11.12
N THR A 47 10.47 9.27 -12.33
CA THR A 47 11.66 8.70 -12.99
C THR A 47 12.71 9.77 -13.29
N ALA A 48 12.31 10.92 -13.82
CA ALA A 48 13.23 12.04 -14.07
C ALA A 48 13.85 12.57 -12.77
N ARG A 49 13.08 12.66 -11.69
CA ARG A 49 13.55 13.12 -10.38
C ARG A 49 14.44 12.08 -9.70
N HIS A 50 14.24 10.80 -9.96
CA HIS A 50 15.01 9.72 -9.35
C HIS A 50 16.52 9.86 -9.61
N THR A 51 16.91 10.29 -10.79
CA THR A 51 18.32 10.54 -11.12
C THR A 51 18.97 11.61 -10.22
N GLN A 52 18.19 12.58 -9.78
CA GLN A 52 18.65 13.62 -8.86
C GLN A 52 18.64 13.14 -7.39
N LEU A 53 17.77 12.21 -7.04
CA LEU A 53 17.66 11.64 -5.70
C LEU A 53 18.73 10.56 -5.42
N LEU A 54 19.23 9.87 -6.46
CA LEU A 54 20.17 8.77 -6.31
C LEU A 54 21.41 9.11 -5.44
N PRO A 55 22.14 10.23 -5.66
CA PRO A 55 23.26 10.58 -4.81
C PRO A 55 22.86 10.85 -3.36
N HIS A 56 21.63 11.29 -3.10
CA HIS A 56 21.13 11.57 -1.76
C HIS A 56 20.71 10.30 -1.01
N TYR A 57 20.21 9.30 -1.70
CA TYR A 57 20.01 7.96 -1.13
C TYR A 57 21.37 7.32 -0.79
N SER A 58 22.33 7.39 -1.71
CA SER A 58 23.65 6.79 -1.54
C SER A 58 24.48 7.44 -0.42
N SER A 59 24.33 8.76 -0.23
CA SER A 59 25.01 9.48 0.87
C SER A 59 24.32 9.29 2.23
N GLY A 60 23.09 8.77 2.25
CA GLY A 60 22.27 8.68 3.46
C GLY A 60 21.61 9.99 3.86
N ALA A 61 21.63 11.00 3.02
CA ALA A 61 20.93 12.26 3.25
C ALA A 61 19.40 12.09 3.21
N VAL A 62 18.92 11.21 2.33
CA VAL A 62 17.52 10.87 2.15
C VAL A 62 17.31 9.38 2.41
N GLY A 63 16.19 9.03 3.00
CA GLY A 63 15.78 7.65 3.24
C GLY A 63 14.30 7.43 2.95
N LEU A 64 13.91 6.15 2.82
CA LEU A 64 12.55 5.70 2.60
C LEU A 64 11.80 5.64 3.94
N THR A 65 10.64 6.25 4.03
CA THR A 65 9.82 6.17 5.24
C THR A 65 8.94 4.91 5.22
N LYS A 66 8.51 4.46 6.38
CA LYS A 66 7.67 3.26 6.54
C LYS A 66 6.27 3.40 5.96
N ASP A 67 5.84 4.62 5.67
CA ASP A 67 4.49 4.98 5.20
C ASP A 67 4.44 5.28 3.69
N GLY A 68 5.49 4.92 2.95
CA GLY A 68 5.49 5.00 1.49
C GLY A 68 6.00 6.31 0.91
N PHE A 69 6.65 7.14 1.72
CA PHE A 69 7.27 8.40 1.31
C PHE A 69 8.79 8.36 1.42
N ILE A 70 9.43 9.52 1.27
CA ILE A 70 10.84 9.72 1.55
C ILE A 70 10.99 10.90 2.50
N ALA A 71 12.10 10.94 3.23
CA ALA A 71 12.41 12.05 4.13
C ALA A 71 13.90 12.36 4.11
N VAL A 72 14.23 13.61 4.43
CA VAL A 72 15.61 13.99 4.75
C VAL A 72 15.95 13.33 6.07
N LYS A 73 16.88 12.38 6.02
CA LYS A 73 17.40 11.66 7.20
C LYS A 73 18.55 12.42 7.84
N ASP A 74 19.48 12.92 7.02
CA ASP A 74 20.67 13.63 7.48
C ASP A 74 21.05 14.74 6.49
N ALA A 75 20.63 15.95 6.79
CA ALA A 75 20.97 17.10 5.96
C ALA A 75 22.48 17.44 5.98
N THR A 76 23.24 16.96 6.97
CA THR A 76 24.67 17.23 7.07
C THR A 76 25.50 16.38 6.09
N ALA A 77 24.91 15.29 5.56
CA ALA A 77 25.50 14.49 4.50
C ALA A 77 25.58 15.22 3.14
N VAL A 78 25.10 16.47 3.09
CA VAL A 78 25.06 17.31 1.87
C VAL A 78 25.68 18.66 2.15
N PRO A 79 26.44 19.24 1.21
CA PRO A 79 26.95 20.60 1.32
C PRO A 79 25.85 21.61 1.65
N LEU A 80 26.13 22.59 2.48
CA LEU A 80 25.15 23.57 2.97
C LEU A 80 24.38 24.25 1.82
N LYS A 81 25.06 24.56 0.73
CA LYS A 81 24.46 25.20 -0.47
C LYS A 81 23.39 24.33 -1.14
N ASP A 82 23.47 23.01 -0.98
CA ASP A 82 22.59 22.05 -1.68
C ASP A 82 21.41 21.57 -0.80
N ARG A 83 21.42 21.91 0.50
CA ARG A 83 20.40 21.46 1.46
C ARG A 83 18.98 21.94 1.14
N GLY A 84 18.85 23.16 0.60
CA GLY A 84 17.56 23.69 0.12
C GLY A 84 17.01 22.88 -1.05
N GLY A 85 17.87 22.45 -1.97
CA GLY A 85 17.52 21.63 -3.13
C GLY A 85 16.98 20.24 -2.72
N ILE A 86 17.56 19.61 -1.70
CA ILE A 86 17.07 18.31 -1.19
C ILE A 86 15.65 18.41 -0.67
N ASN A 87 15.33 19.44 0.10
CA ASN A 87 13.98 19.62 0.63
C ASN A 87 12.95 19.76 -0.50
N ASN A 88 13.31 20.47 -1.56
CA ASN A 88 12.45 20.62 -2.74
C ASN A 88 12.27 19.27 -3.47
N LEU A 89 13.34 18.49 -3.65
CA LEU A 89 13.27 17.17 -4.26
C LEU A 89 12.40 16.20 -3.44
N VAL A 90 12.56 16.17 -2.13
CA VAL A 90 11.76 15.33 -1.21
C VAL A 90 10.29 15.75 -1.26
N SER A 91 10.00 17.05 -1.21
CA SER A 91 8.63 17.55 -1.28
C SER A 91 7.96 17.19 -2.61
N ALA A 92 8.64 17.39 -3.73
CA ALA A 92 8.11 17.07 -5.05
C ALA A 92 7.90 15.56 -5.24
N GLU A 93 8.82 14.73 -4.75
CA GLU A 93 8.69 13.28 -4.79
C GLU A 93 7.47 12.82 -3.99
N ASN A 94 7.31 13.32 -2.77
CA ASN A 94 6.19 12.94 -1.91
C ASN A 94 4.84 13.42 -2.45
N ALA A 95 4.80 14.57 -3.10
CA ALA A 95 3.60 15.05 -3.79
C ALA A 95 3.19 14.10 -4.93
N ASP A 96 4.15 13.64 -5.73
CA ASP A 96 3.87 12.68 -6.81
C ASP A 96 3.50 11.29 -6.28
N ARG A 97 4.14 10.81 -5.22
CA ARG A 97 3.75 9.55 -4.55
C ARG A 97 2.32 9.60 -4.04
N SER A 98 1.94 10.68 -3.36
CA SER A 98 0.56 10.86 -2.87
C SER A 98 -0.46 10.86 -4.02
N LYS A 99 -0.16 11.56 -5.12
CA LYS A 99 -0.99 11.54 -6.32
C LYS A 99 -1.06 10.16 -6.94
N LEU A 100 0.07 9.44 -7.03
CA LEU A 100 0.12 8.09 -7.57
C LEU A 100 -0.82 7.14 -6.82
N TYR A 101 -0.77 7.14 -5.50
CA TYR A 101 -1.64 6.28 -4.68
C TYR A 101 -3.12 6.59 -4.89
N LYS A 102 -3.46 7.90 -4.94
CA LYS A 102 -4.82 8.37 -5.22
C LYS A 102 -5.30 7.97 -6.61
N GLU A 103 -4.48 8.18 -7.64
CA GLU A 103 -4.83 7.87 -9.03
C GLU A 103 -4.97 6.36 -9.27
N ILE A 104 -4.16 5.52 -8.61
CA ILE A 104 -4.31 4.06 -8.69
C ILE A 104 -5.63 3.65 -8.02
N ALA A 105 -5.98 4.20 -6.87
CA ALA A 105 -7.24 3.94 -6.20
C ALA A 105 -8.44 4.33 -7.08
N ALA A 106 -8.41 5.52 -7.66
CA ALA A 106 -9.44 6.00 -8.58
C ALA A 106 -9.53 5.13 -9.85
N GLY A 107 -8.39 4.69 -10.41
CA GLY A 107 -8.34 3.83 -11.57
C GLY A 107 -8.86 2.41 -11.32
N ASN A 108 -8.90 1.98 -10.07
CA ASN A 108 -9.60 0.75 -9.64
C ASN A 108 -11.09 0.96 -9.37
N GLY A 109 -11.60 2.21 -9.41
CA GLY A 109 -12.97 2.54 -9.04
C GLY A 109 -13.22 2.56 -7.53
N HIS A 110 -12.16 2.58 -6.72
CA HIS A 110 -12.18 2.44 -5.26
C HIS A 110 -11.30 3.49 -4.60
N SER A 111 -11.77 4.73 -4.54
CA SER A 111 -11.00 5.83 -3.93
C SER A 111 -10.65 5.60 -2.46
N GLU A 112 -11.42 4.77 -1.75
CA GLU A 112 -11.19 4.36 -0.36
C GLU A 112 -9.95 3.48 -0.20
N TRP A 113 -9.45 2.86 -1.27
CA TRP A 113 -8.26 2.00 -1.24
C TRP A 113 -6.92 2.76 -1.22
N GLN A 114 -6.95 4.09 -1.24
CA GLN A 114 -5.72 4.90 -1.29
C GLN A 114 -4.71 4.52 -0.19
N ASN A 115 -5.18 4.31 1.05
CA ASN A 115 -4.30 3.96 2.17
C ASN A 115 -3.73 2.54 2.03
N ASP A 116 -4.51 1.58 1.56
CA ASP A 116 -4.04 0.20 1.36
C ASP A 116 -3.00 0.14 0.23
N ILE A 117 -3.23 0.89 -0.85
CA ILE A 117 -2.29 1.05 -1.94
C ILE A 117 -1.00 1.71 -1.46
N GLN A 118 -1.09 2.78 -0.68
CA GLN A 118 0.07 3.45 -0.08
C GLN A 118 0.89 2.48 0.78
N ASN A 119 0.25 1.72 1.66
CA ASN A 119 0.92 0.73 2.51
C ASN A 119 1.60 -0.37 1.69
N THR A 120 0.96 -0.84 0.62
CA THR A 120 1.54 -1.82 -0.29
C THR A 120 2.78 -1.25 -1.00
N PHE A 121 2.70 -0.01 -1.47
CA PHE A 121 3.85 0.66 -2.08
C PHE A 121 4.98 0.93 -1.08
N ALA A 122 4.67 1.20 0.19
CA ALA A 122 5.69 1.37 1.22
C ALA A 122 6.61 0.15 1.29
N GLY A 123 6.06 -1.06 1.34
CA GLY A 123 6.83 -2.30 1.25
C GLY A 123 7.60 -2.43 -0.06
N ARG A 124 6.96 -2.17 -1.20
CA ARG A 124 7.61 -2.27 -2.52
C ARG A 124 8.81 -1.30 -2.69
N TRP A 125 8.71 -0.06 -2.19
CA TRP A 125 9.82 0.88 -2.23
C TRP A 125 11.01 0.40 -1.41
N ILE A 126 10.76 -0.12 -0.21
CA ILE A 126 11.80 -0.68 0.65
C ILE A 126 12.42 -1.92 0.02
N ASP A 127 11.62 -2.81 -0.56
CA ASP A 127 12.11 -4.03 -1.21
C ASP A 127 13.02 -3.71 -2.41
N LYS A 128 12.68 -2.68 -3.18
CA LYS A 128 13.45 -2.22 -4.34
C LYS A 128 14.64 -1.31 -4.00
N ALA A 129 14.76 -0.88 -2.74
CA ALA A 129 15.88 -0.04 -2.32
C ALA A 129 17.20 -0.77 -2.53
N GLN A 130 18.22 -0.03 -2.98
CA GLN A 130 19.55 -0.58 -3.21
C GLN A 130 20.29 -0.80 -1.87
N ALA A 131 21.25 -1.72 -1.86
CA ALA A 131 22.14 -1.92 -0.73
C ALA A 131 22.82 -0.59 -0.34
N GLY A 132 22.82 -0.29 0.95
CA GLY A 132 23.38 0.95 1.48
C GLY A 132 22.41 2.12 1.62
N TRP A 133 21.21 2.04 1.05
CA TRP A 133 20.16 3.04 1.29
C TRP A 133 19.55 2.87 2.67
N PHE A 134 18.97 3.94 3.20
CA PHE A 134 18.30 3.90 4.49
C PHE A 134 16.78 3.83 4.34
N TYR A 135 16.15 3.09 5.21
CA TYR A 135 14.70 3.00 5.33
C TYR A 135 14.27 2.99 6.80
N GLN A 136 13.02 3.36 7.08
CA GLN A 136 12.45 3.30 8.42
C GLN A 136 11.90 1.91 8.72
N SER A 137 12.32 1.35 9.86
CA SER A 137 11.77 0.15 10.47
C SER A 137 11.45 0.44 11.93
N GLY A 138 10.19 0.31 12.33
CA GLY A 138 9.76 0.52 13.71
C GLY A 138 10.04 1.90 14.30
N GLY A 139 10.32 2.92 13.50
CA GLY A 139 10.66 4.28 13.95
C GLY A 139 12.15 4.59 13.96
N ALA A 140 13.02 3.61 13.68
CA ALA A 140 14.45 3.79 13.50
C ALA A 140 14.84 3.77 12.02
N TRP A 141 15.94 4.46 11.68
CA TRP A 141 16.57 4.36 10.37
C TRP A 141 17.49 3.13 10.32
N VAL A 142 17.26 2.28 9.36
CA VAL A 142 18.04 1.05 9.13
C VAL A 142 18.68 1.13 7.76
N LYS A 143 19.91 0.67 7.65
CA LYS A 143 20.62 0.56 6.38
C LYS A 143 20.29 -0.78 5.72
N LYS A 144 19.97 -0.75 4.44
CA LYS A 144 19.69 -1.97 3.68
C LYS A 144 20.97 -2.70 3.29
#